data_be67b02731cb13810e373012637b5dd8
#
_entry.id   be67b02731cb13810e373012637b5dd8
#
_cell.length_a   1.000
_cell.length_b   1.000
_cell.length_c   1.000
_cell.angle_alpha   90.00
_cell.angle_beta   90.00
_cell.angle_gamma   90.00
#
_symmetry.space_group_name_H-M   'P 1'
#
loop_
_entity.id
_entity.type
_entity.pdbx_description
1 polymer ?
#
loop_
_entity_poly.entity_id
_entity_poly.type
_entity_poly.pdbx_seq_one_letter_code
_entity_poly.pdbx_strand_id
1 'polypeptide(L)'
;MLKVNDMNVFYGNIHALKDISLNVEEGEIVTLIGANGAGKSTLLKTISGLLKPKQGTIIYLGKAIHAKPAQSIVKAGISHVPEGRRVFANMTVDENLELGAYLRNDRAGIQDDLNMVFELFPRLLERRKQQSGTLSGGEQQML
;
A
#
# COMPACT_ATOMS: atom_id res chain seq x y z
N MET A 1 -9.34 13.61 4.66
CA MET A 1 -8.67 12.95 3.51
C MET A 1 -9.27 11.58 3.19
N LEU A 2 -9.21 10.57 4.07
CA LEU A 2 -9.82 9.23 3.91
C LEU A 2 -10.94 9.02 4.93
N LYS A 3 -12.12 8.51 4.49
CA LYS A 3 -13.23 8.15 5.36
C LYS A 3 -13.67 6.73 5.07
N VAL A 4 -13.79 5.91 6.10
CA VAL A 4 -14.36 4.57 6.07
C VAL A 4 -15.60 4.58 6.95
N ASN A 5 -16.77 4.18 6.42
CA ASN A 5 -18.02 4.20 7.14
C ASN A 5 -18.68 2.82 7.09
N ASP A 6 -19.04 2.30 8.26
CA ASP A 6 -19.83 1.08 8.50
C ASP A 6 -19.36 -0.13 7.70
N MET A 7 -18.02 -0.31 7.66
CA MET A 7 -17.35 -1.30 6.85
C MET A 7 -17.61 -2.71 7.37
N ASN A 8 -18.20 -3.55 6.54
CA ASN A 8 -18.42 -4.96 6.79
C ASN A 8 -17.72 -5.81 5.72
N VAL A 9 -16.80 -6.68 6.16
CA VAL A 9 -16.00 -7.54 5.26
C VAL A 9 -16.10 -8.98 5.71
N PHE A 10 -16.21 -9.88 4.74
CA PHE A 10 -16.38 -11.31 4.95
C PHE A 10 -15.33 -12.12 4.18
N TYR A 11 -14.86 -13.20 4.77
CA TYR A 11 -14.16 -14.28 4.11
C TYR A 11 -15.08 -15.50 4.09
N GLY A 12 -15.77 -15.71 2.96
CA GLY A 12 -16.86 -16.69 2.90
C GLY A 12 -17.93 -16.36 3.93
N ASN A 13 -18.13 -17.24 4.92
CA ASN A 13 -19.10 -17.05 6.00
C ASN A 13 -18.52 -16.36 7.25
N ILE A 14 -17.21 -16.09 7.27
CA ILE A 14 -16.56 -15.47 8.42
C ILE A 14 -16.68 -13.94 8.30
N HIS A 15 -17.37 -13.30 9.25
CA HIS A 15 -17.49 -11.85 9.36
C HIS A 15 -16.21 -11.27 9.98
N ALA A 16 -15.28 -10.84 9.16
CA ALA A 16 -13.94 -10.42 9.57
C ALA A 16 -13.87 -8.95 10.05
N LEU A 17 -14.65 -8.05 9.45
CA LEU A 17 -14.82 -6.67 9.92
C LEU A 17 -16.31 -6.40 10.13
N LYS A 18 -16.66 -5.83 11.29
CA LYS A 18 -18.03 -5.55 11.71
C LYS A 18 -18.18 -4.06 12.01
N ASP A 19 -18.93 -3.37 11.17
CA ASP A 19 -19.31 -1.95 11.33
C ASP A 19 -18.12 -1.02 11.66
N ILE A 20 -16.99 -1.24 10.97
CA ILE A 20 -15.78 -0.46 11.21
C ILE A 20 -15.89 0.89 10.52
N SER A 21 -15.73 1.96 11.31
CA SER A 21 -15.65 3.33 10.82
C SER A 21 -14.38 4.00 11.32
N LEU A 22 -13.70 4.75 10.45
CA LEU A 22 -12.52 5.55 10.79
C LEU A 22 -12.40 6.74 9.83
N ASN A 23 -11.68 7.74 10.29
CA ASN A 23 -11.35 8.93 9.51
C ASN A 23 -9.85 9.19 9.62
N VAL A 24 -9.24 9.62 8.51
CA VAL A 24 -7.84 10.07 8.45
C VAL A 24 -7.83 11.42 7.76
N GLU A 25 -7.38 12.45 8.47
CA GLU A 25 -7.23 13.78 7.91
C GLU A 25 -5.89 13.94 7.14
N GLU A 26 -5.75 15.01 6.42
CA GLU A 26 -4.50 15.31 5.70
C GLU A 26 -3.37 15.59 6.69
N GLY A 27 -2.19 14.98 6.46
CA GLY A 27 -1.03 15.09 7.34
C GLY A 27 -1.12 14.27 8.63
N GLU A 28 -2.19 13.49 8.84
CA GLU A 28 -2.40 12.69 10.04
C GLU A 28 -1.78 11.30 9.92
N ILE A 29 -1.19 10.82 11.02
CA ILE A 29 -0.75 9.43 11.19
C ILE A 29 -1.75 8.72 12.10
N VAL A 30 -2.43 7.70 11.56
CA VAL A 30 -3.40 6.89 12.30
C VAL A 30 -2.84 5.48 12.51
N THR A 31 -2.89 5.00 13.75
CA THR A 31 -2.43 3.67 14.13
C THR A 31 -3.60 2.75 14.48
N LEU A 32 -3.62 1.55 13.90
CA LEU A 32 -4.57 0.51 14.24
C LEU A 32 -3.98 -0.42 15.30
N ILE A 33 -4.58 -0.46 16.48
CA ILE A 33 -4.17 -1.30 17.61
C ILE A 33 -5.17 -2.44 17.78
N GLY A 34 -4.69 -3.63 18.07
CA GLY A 34 -5.52 -4.81 18.32
C GLY A 34 -4.72 -6.11 18.27
N ALA A 35 -5.28 -7.17 18.82
CA ALA A 35 -4.69 -8.52 18.81
C ALA A 35 -4.51 -9.07 17.38
N ASN A 36 -3.75 -10.15 17.24
CA ASN A 36 -3.68 -10.90 15.98
C ASN A 36 -5.08 -11.45 15.66
N GLY A 37 -5.49 -11.31 14.40
CA GLY A 37 -6.85 -11.66 13.98
C GLY A 37 -7.91 -10.59 14.20
N ALA A 38 -7.61 -9.44 14.81
CA ALA A 38 -8.57 -8.34 15.03
C ALA A 38 -9.03 -7.62 13.73
N GLY A 39 -8.55 -8.04 12.56
CA GLY A 39 -8.98 -7.48 11.28
C GLY A 39 -8.13 -6.32 10.74
N LYS A 40 -7.02 -5.92 11.39
CA LYS A 40 -6.17 -4.80 10.96
C LYS A 40 -5.71 -4.93 9.50
N SER A 41 -5.10 -6.06 9.15
CA SER A 41 -4.65 -6.33 7.77
C SER A 41 -5.82 -6.48 6.79
N THR A 42 -6.98 -6.95 7.26
CA THR A 42 -8.22 -7.01 6.46
C THR A 42 -8.69 -5.63 6.08
N LEU A 43 -8.68 -4.69 7.03
CA LEU A 43 -9.06 -3.30 6.79
C LEU A 43 -8.13 -2.64 5.76
N LEU A 44 -6.80 -2.76 5.93
CA LEU A 44 -5.82 -2.23 4.98
C LEU A 44 -5.99 -2.83 3.57
N LYS A 45 -6.20 -4.15 3.47
CA LYS A 45 -6.50 -4.82 2.19
C LYS A 45 -7.81 -4.33 1.56
N THR A 46 -8.80 -3.98 2.37
CA THR A 46 -10.08 -3.46 1.88
C THR A 46 -9.91 -2.02 1.37
N ILE A 47 -9.18 -1.17 2.08
CA ILE A 47 -8.87 0.21 1.65
C ILE A 47 -8.08 0.20 0.34
N SER A 48 -7.12 -0.72 0.19
CA SER A 48 -6.30 -0.86 -1.03
C SER A 48 -7.00 -1.59 -2.19
N GLY A 49 -8.26 -2.03 -2.02
CA GLY A 49 -9.04 -2.69 -3.06
C GLY A 49 -8.68 -4.14 -3.35
N LEU A 50 -7.83 -4.75 -2.51
CA LEU A 50 -7.50 -6.18 -2.57
C LEU A 50 -8.64 -7.05 -2.05
N LEU A 51 -9.49 -6.50 -1.20
CA LEU A 51 -10.73 -7.09 -0.73
C LEU A 51 -11.89 -6.13 -1.00
N LYS A 52 -13.05 -6.68 -1.36
CA LYS A 52 -14.27 -5.88 -1.52
C LYS A 52 -15.12 -5.98 -0.26
N PRO A 53 -15.59 -4.85 0.27
CA PRO A 53 -16.54 -4.87 1.37
C PRO A 53 -17.89 -5.38 0.89
N LYS A 54 -18.62 -6.06 1.77
CA LYS A 54 -20.02 -6.44 1.52
C LYS A 54 -20.97 -5.28 1.78
N GLN A 55 -20.64 -4.44 2.77
CA GLN A 55 -21.36 -3.23 3.13
C GLN A 55 -20.37 -2.16 3.58
N GLY A 56 -20.83 -0.91 3.61
CA GLY A 56 -20.05 0.25 3.98
C GLY A 56 -19.46 0.98 2.79
N THR A 57 -18.82 2.11 3.05
CA THR A 57 -18.24 2.96 2.02
C THR A 57 -16.82 3.38 2.39
N ILE A 58 -15.97 3.55 1.37
CA ILE A 58 -14.65 4.17 1.50
C ILE A 58 -14.64 5.38 0.58
N ILE A 59 -14.36 6.54 1.15
CA ILE A 59 -14.26 7.81 0.44
C ILE A 59 -12.82 8.32 0.58
N TYR A 60 -12.16 8.59 -0.52
CA TYR A 60 -10.83 9.16 -0.57
C TYR A 60 -10.83 10.43 -1.42
N LEU A 61 -10.38 11.56 -0.84
CA LEU A 61 -10.41 12.88 -1.45
C LEU A 61 -11.78 13.21 -2.09
N GLY A 62 -12.86 12.91 -1.35
CA GLY A 62 -14.25 13.15 -1.79
C GLY A 62 -14.80 12.15 -2.81
N LYS A 63 -14.02 11.15 -3.23
CA LYS A 63 -14.45 10.16 -4.23
C LYS A 63 -14.61 8.78 -3.62
N ALA A 64 -15.72 8.09 -3.93
CA ALA A 64 -15.94 6.71 -3.50
C ALA A 64 -14.96 5.75 -4.21
N ILE A 65 -14.23 4.93 -3.42
CA ILE A 65 -13.23 3.98 -3.91
C ILE A 65 -13.53 2.51 -3.57
N HIS A 66 -14.49 2.21 -2.69
CA HIS A 66 -14.80 0.85 -2.20
C HIS A 66 -15.17 -0.16 -3.29
N ALA A 67 -15.63 0.29 -4.46
CA ALA A 67 -15.93 -0.57 -5.62
C ALA A 67 -14.85 -0.54 -6.70
N LYS A 68 -13.80 0.27 -6.52
CA LYS A 68 -12.73 0.43 -7.51
C LYS A 68 -11.76 -0.75 -7.47
N PRO A 69 -11.15 -1.13 -8.59
CA PRO A 69 -10.05 -2.08 -8.60
C PRO A 69 -8.79 -1.47 -7.97
N ALA A 70 -7.92 -2.31 -7.39
CA ALA A 70 -6.70 -1.88 -6.71
C ALA A 70 -5.82 -0.95 -7.56
N GLN A 71 -5.67 -1.22 -8.86
CA GLN A 71 -4.91 -0.36 -9.78
C GLN A 71 -5.44 1.08 -9.84
N SER A 72 -6.77 1.26 -9.80
CA SER A 72 -7.37 2.60 -9.79
C SER A 72 -7.17 3.31 -8.46
N ILE A 73 -7.08 2.55 -7.37
CA ILE A 73 -6.82 3.09 -6.03
C ILE A 73 -5.36 3.55 -5.93
N VAL A 74 -4.41 2.76 -6.45
CA VAL A 74 -2.99 3.17 -6.55
C VAL A 74 -2.84 4.43 -7.41
N LYS A 75 -3.51 4.50 -8.57
CA LYS A 75 -3.52 5.71 -9.42
C LYS A 75 -4.09 6.94 -8.70
N ALA A 76 -4.99 6.74 -7.74
CA ALA A 76 -5.55 7.84 -6.94
C ALA A 76 -4.60 8.30 -5.83
N GLY A 77 -3.47 7.60 -5.58
CA GLY A 77 -2.42 7.98 -4.61
C GLY A 77 -2.43 7.16 -3.32
N ILE A 78 -3.14 6.03 -3.25
CA ILE A 78 -3.08 5.13 -2.08
C ILE A 78 -2.13 3.98 -2.38
N SER A 79 -1.01 3.89 -1.65
CA SER A 79 -0.10 2.75 -1.67
C SER A 79 -0.32 1.85 -0.46
N HIS A 80 -0.08 0.56 -0.64
CA HIS A 80 -0.17 -0.44 0.43
C HIS A 80 1.15 -1.20 0.53
N VAL A 81 1.85 -1.04 1.64
CA VAL A 81 3.04 -1.84 1.98
C VAL A 81 2.58 -3.08 2.73
N PRO A 82 2.64 -4.28 2.13
CA PRO A 82 2.17 -5.52 2.76
C PRO A 82 3.18 -6.06 3.77
N GLU A 83 2.70 -6.88 4.70
CA GLU A 83 3.58 -7.67 5.56
C GLU A 83 4.40 -8.67 4.74
N GLY A 84 5.61 -9.02 5.23
CA GLY A 84 6.43 -10.09 4.68
C GLY A 84 7.38 -9.68 3.54
N ARG A 85 7.76 -8.40 3.47
CA ARG A 85 8.83 -7.93 2.56
C ARG A 85 8.61 -8.43 1.13
N ARG A 86 7.54 -8.03 0.49
CA ARG A 86 7.12 -8.59 -0.81
C ARG A 86 7.80 -7.91 -1.99
N VAL A 87 9.14 -7.93 -1.98
CA VAL A 87 9.93 -7.55 -3.15
C VAL A 87 9.92 -8.67 -4.20
N PHE A 88 10.12 -8.33 -5.46
CA PHE A 88 10.35 -9.30 -6.52
C PHE A 88 11.79 -9.80 -6.45
N ALA A 89 12.01 -10.88 -5.72
CA ALA A 89 13.32 -11.38 -5.29
C ALA A 89 14.30 -11.62 -6.45
N ASN A 90 13.82 -12.02 -7.62
CA ASN A 90 14.62 -12.30 -8.81
C ASN A 90 14.92 -11.05 -9.66
N MET A 91 14.37 -9.91 -9.28
CA MET A 91 14.61 -8.61 -9.91
C MET A 91 15.61 -7.81 -9.10
N THR A 92 16.34 -6.93 -9.77
CA THR A 92 17.26 -5.98 -9.12
C THR A 92 16.49 -4.93 -8.31
N VAL A 93 17.19 -4.15 -7.50
CA VAL A 93 16.63 -2.98 -6.81
C VAL A 93 16.02 -2.00 -7.82
N ASP A 94 16.78 -1.65 -8.88
CA ASP A 94 16.32 -0.75 -9.93
C ASP A 94 14.99 -1.24 -10.55
N GLU A 95 14.93 -2.50 -10.95
CA GLU A 95 13.75 -3.08 -11.58
C GLU A 95 12.53 -3.10 -10.65
N ASN A 96 12.73 -3.34 -9.34
CA ASN A 96 11.65 -3.24 -8.36
C ASN A 96 11.13 -1.80 -8.23
N LEU A 97 12.03 -0.80 -8.18
CA LEU A 97 11.65 0.62 -8.11
C LEU A 97 10.94 1.08 -9.40
N GLU A 98 11.43 0.68 -10.57
CA GLU A 98 10.77 0.95 -11.86
C GLU A 98 9.36 0.36 -11.90
N LEU A 99 9.18 -0.86 -11.37
CA LEU A 99 7.89 -1.51 -11.29
C LEU A 99 6.92 -0.77 -10.35
N GLY A 100 7.43 -0.12 -9.29
CA GLY A 100 6.65 0.77 -8.42
C GLY A 100 6.03 1.96 -9.17
N ALA A 101 6.69 2.43 -10.23
CA ALA A 101 6.22 3.51 -11.09
C ALA A 101 5.38 3.04 -12.29
N TYR A 102 5.07 1.75 -12.41
CA TYR A 102 4.42 1.12 -13.57
C TYR A 102 3.16 1.83 -14.07
N LEU A 103 2.37 2.43 -13.18
CA LEU A 103 1.12 3.12 -13.54
C LEU A 103 1.31 4.58 -13.96
N ARG A 104 2.53 5.10 -13.95
CA ARG A 104 2.88 6.49 -14.26
C ARG A 104 3.46 6.61 -15.67
N ASN A 105 3.32 7.81 -16.25
CA ASN A 105 3.85 8.12 -17.57
C ASN A 105 4.71 9.40 -17.58
N ASP A 106 4.86 10.05 -16.42
CA ASP A 106 5.60 11.30 -16.23
C ASP A 106 7.08 11.01 -15.95
N ARG A 107 7.86 10.77 -16.97
CA ARG A 107 9.28 10.35 -16.85
C ARG A 107 10.13 11.26 -15.95
N ALA A 108 9.92 12.59 -16.06
CA ALA A 108 10.65 13.54 -15.23
C ALA A 108 10.32 13.35 -13.73
N GLY A 109 9.03 13.32 -13.37
CA GLY A 109 8.61 13.08 -11.98
C GLY A 109 9.02 11.70 -11.44
N ILE A 110 9.05 10.65 -12.28
CA ILE A 110 9.56 9.34 -11.87
C ILE A 110 11.06 9.43 -11.53
N GLN A 111 11.85 10.17 -12.33
CA GLN A 111 13.28 10.35 -12.07
C GLN A 111 13.53 11.18 -10.81
N ASP A 112 12.75 12.22 -10.57
CA ASP A 112 12.83 13.03 -9.35
C ASP A 112 12.51 12.21 -8.10
N ASP A 113 11.45 11.39 -8.14
CA ASP A 113 11.09 10.49 -7.04
C ASP A 113 12.15 9.41 -6.81
N LEU A 114 12.76 8.87 -7.88
CA LEU A 114 13.84 7.91 -7.77
C LEU A 114 15.07 8.51 -7.08
N ASN A 115 15.43 9.75 -7.43
CA ASN A 115 16.51 10.48 -6.78
C ASN A 115 16.21 10.69 -5.29
N MET A 116 14.98 11.11 -4.95
CA MET A 116 14.52 11.26 -3.57
C MET A 116 14.60 9.94 -2.80
N VAL A 117 14.20 8.82 -3.39
CA VAL A 117 14.30 7.48 -2.76
C VAL A 117 15.76 7.15 -2.46
N PHE A 118 16.69 7.43 -3.37
CA PHE A 118 18.11 7.16 -3.16
C PHE A 118 18.76 8.11 -2.15
N GLU A 119 18.27 9.34 -2.01
CA GLU A 119 18.67 10.25 -0.92
C GLU A 119 18.20 9.75 0.45
N LEU A 120 16.94 9.29 0.54
CA LEU A 120 16.37 8.73 1.77
C LEU A 120 16.97 7.38 2.14
N PHE A 121 17.30 6.57 1.15
CA PHE A 121 17.81 5.20 1.33
C PHE A 121 19.12 4.97 0.52
N PRO A 122 20.26 5.55 0.93
CA PRO A 122 21.53 5.45 0.17
C PRO A 122 21.97 4.00 -0.09
N ARG A 123 21.59 3.07 0.79
CA ARG A 123 21.87 1.64 0.62
C ARG A 123 21.21 1.04 -0.63
N LEU A 124 20.05 1.53 -1.01
CA LEU A 124 19.41 1.08 -2.26
C LEU A 124 20.18 1.57 -3.48
N LEU A 125 20.75 2.79 -3.43
CA LEU A 125 21.62 3.30 -4.51
C LEU A 125 22.89 2.47 -4.66
N GLU A 126 23.58 2.18 -3.55
CA GLU A 126 24.80 1.36 -3.55
C GLU A 126 24.57 -0.04 -4.16
N ARG A 127 23.35 -0.57 -3.98
CA ARG A 127 22.96 -1.94 -4.36
C ARG A 127 21.98 -1.99 -5.52
N ARG A 128 21.84 -0.90 -6.27
CA ARG A 128 20.80 -0.76 -7.30
C ARG A 128 20.77 -1.89 -8.34
N LYS A 129 21.91 -2.51 -8.63
CA LYS A 129 22.06 -3.64 -9.57
C LYS A 129 22.00 -5.02 -8.89
N GLN A 130 21.92 -5.08 -7.57
CA GLN A 130 21.84 -6.32 -6.81
C GLN A 130 20.44 -6.91 -6.87
N GLN A 131 20.33 -8.24 -6.93
CA GLN A 131 19.03 -8.92 -6.81
C GLN A 131 18.42 -8.69 -5.44
N SER A 132 17.17 -8.26 -5.41
CA SER A 132 16.45 -7.84 -4.20
C SER A 132 16.27 -8.96 -3.18
N GLY A 133 16.21 -10.20 -3.64
CA GLY A 133 16.14 -11.38 -2.77
C GLY A 133 17.39 -11.60 -1.91
N THR A 134 18.53 -11.02 -2.30
CA THR A 134 19.80 -11.13 -1.57
C THR A 134 20.07 -9.98 -0.60
N LEU A 135 19.17 -9.00 -0.56
CA LEU A 135 19.24 -7.90 0.39
C LEU A 135 18.93 -8.37 1.82
N SER A 136 19.47 -7.67 2.81
CA SER A 136 19.06 -7.87 4.21
C SER A 136 17.57 -7.56 4.39
N GLY A 137 16.99 -8.09 5.46
CA GLY A 137 15.58 -7.85 5.74
C GLY A 137 15.21 -6.37 5.90
N GLY A 138 16.09 -5.55 6.46
CA GLY A 138 15.89 -4.10 6.56
C GLY A 138 15.94 -3.43 5.19
N GLU A 139 16.89 -3.79 4.33
CA GLU A 139 17.01 -3.24 2.98
C GLU A 139 15.80 -3.63 2.09
N GLN A 140 15.30 -4.85 2.23
CA GLN A 140 14.05 -5.26 1.55
C GLN A 140 12.83 -4.49 2.02
N GLN A 141 12.83 -4.01 3.27
CA GLN A 141 11.74 -3.18 3.80
C GLN A 141 11.84 -1.73 3.34
N MET A 142 13.03 -1.24 3.01
CA MET A 142 13.26 0.08 2.40
C MET A 142 12.83 0.09 0.92
N LEU A 143 12.99 -1.04 0.23
CA LEU A 143 12.61 -1.24 -1.17
C LEU A 143 11.12 -1.44 -1.31
#